data_60a1530fd0c82cc826f9311f44a6da2a
#
_entry.id   60a1530fd0c82cc826f9311f44a6da2a
#
_cell.length_a   1.000
_cell.length_b   1.000
_cell.length_c   1.000
_cell.angle_alpha   90.00
_cell.angle_beta   90.00
_cell.angle_gamma   90.00
#
_symmetry.space_group_name_H-M   'P 1'
#
loop_
_entity.id
_entity.type
_entity.pdbx_description
1 polymer ?
#
loop_
_entity_poly.entity_id
_entity_poly.type
_entity_poly.pdbx_seq_one_letter_code
_entity_poly.pdbx_strand_id
1 'polypeptide(L)'
;MPSVASTAIPNNHKLYFSKVELTKILTCYSIGVSNGKWKDYALNFNKNEAIFSFYKHTLASPECILKKFKEKKKKRTFYQLSINNKKNSKYEDIDQIIVSIKRSQLSIAEI
;
A
#
# COMPACT_ATOMS: atom_id res chain seq x y z
N MET A 1 -10.28 -8.18 29.40
CA MET A 1 -10.16 -7.40 29.28
C MET A 1 -9.95 -6.88 28.86
N PRO A 2 -9.84 -7.05 28.87
CA PRO A 2 -9.53 -6.28 28.42
C PRO A 2 -9.05 -5.73 27.98
N SER A 3 -9.01 -5.87 27.94
CA SER A 3 -8.56 -5.12 27.62
C SER A 3 -8.13 -4.46 27.26
N VAL A 4 -8.06 -4.73 27.38
CA VAL A 4 -7.77 -3.81 27.17
C VAL A 4 -7.47 -3.04 26.60
N ALA A 5 -7.48 -3.34 26.68
CA ALA A 5 -7.21 -2.49 26.29
C ALA A 5 -7.18 -1.73 25.77
N SER A 6 -7.32 -1.93 25.86
CA SER A 6 -7.32 -1.07 25.48
C SER A 6 -7.24 -0.24 25.18
N THR A 7 -7.28 -0.37 25.33
CA THR A 7 -7.30 0.53 25.21
C THR A 7 -6.94 1.30 24.65
N ALA A 8 -6.88 1.06 24.58
CA ALA A 8 -6.61 1.79 24.28
C ALA A 8 -6.14 2.50 23.83
N ILE A 9 -5.77 2.15 23.66
CA ILE A 9 -5.22 3.11 23.55
C ILE A 9 -5.30 4.03 22.62
N PRO A 10 -5.65 4.70 22.95
CA PRO A 10 -6.13 5.73 22.22
C PRO A 10 -5.16 6.46 21.43
N ASN A 11 -4.15 6.51 21.87
CA ASN A 11 -3.22 7.12 21.18
C ASN A 11 -2.83 6.43 20.05
N ASN A 12 -3.42 5.43 19.83
CA ASN A 12 -3.23 4.79 18.73
C ASN A 12 -3.85 5.42 17.66
N HIS A 13 -3.55 6.52 17.32
CA HIS A 13 -4.05 7.16 16.19
C HIS A 13 -3.16 6.85 15.01
N LYS A 14 -2.94 5.61 14.74
CA LYS A 14 -2.24 5.21 13.54
C LYS A 14 -3.22 5.23 12.39
N LEU A 15 -2.73 5.51 11.21
CA LEU A 15 -3.54 5.43 10.01
C LEU A 15 -3.39 4.02 9.45
N TYR A 16 -4.50 3.37 9.13
CA TYR A 16 -4.49 2.02 8.62
C TYR A 16 -5.17 1.97 7.25
N PHE A 17 -4.88 0.94 6.48
CA PHE A 17 -5.72 0.64 5.34
C PHE A 17 -7.02 0.05 5.88
N SER A 18 -8.14 0.40 5.26
CA SER A 18 -9.41 -0.22 5.62
C SER A 18 -9.40 -1.68 5.15
N LYS A 19 -10.34 -2.47 5.64
CA LYS A 19 -10.46 -3.85 5.23
C LYS A 19 -10.66 -3.97 3.72
N VAL A 20 -11.47 -3.11 3.15
CA VAL A 20 -11.73 -3.10 1.71
C VAL A 20 -10.46 -2.73 0.95
N GLU A 21 -9.77 -1.71 1.40
CA GLU A 21 -8.53 -1.29 0.77
C GLU A 21 -7.50 -2.41 0.79
N LEU A 22 -7.31 -3.01 1.95
CA LEU A 22 -6.32 -4.06 2.10
C LEU A 22 -6.65 -5.27 1.25
N THR A 23 -7.93 -5.62 1.15
CA THR A 23 -8.37 -6.73 0.31
C THR A 23 -8.01 -6.45 -1.16
N LYS A 24 -8.25 -5.24 -1.62
CA LYS A 24 -7.90 -4.86 -3.00
C LYS A 24 -6.40 -4.92 -3.25
N ILE A 25 -5.62 -4.44 -2.31
CA ILE A 25 -4.16 -4.44 -2.42
C ILE A 25 -3.63 -5.88 -2.42
N LEU A 26 -4.12 -6.71 -1.52
CA LEU A 26 -3.66 -8.10 -1.42
C LEU A 26 -4.08 -8.92 -2.63
N THR A 27 -5.23 -8.65 -3.20
CA THR A 27 -5.66 -9.31 -4.42
C THR A 27 -4.70 -8.96 -5.56
N CYS A 28 -4.35 -7.69 -5.67
CA CYS A 28 -3.41 -7.22 -6.67
C CYS A 28 -2.03 -7.86 -6.45
N TYR A 29 -1.59 -7.91 -5.20
CA TYR A 29 -0.32 -8.54 -4.83
C TYR A 29 -0.31 -10.02 -5.24
N SER A 30 -1.39 -10.74 -4.96
CA SER A 30 -1.49 -12.17 -5.30
C SER A 30 -1.38 -12.41 -6.80
N ILE A 31 -1.98 -11.56 -7.60
CA ILE A 31 -1.86 -11.67 -9.05
C ILE A 31 -0.40 -11.50 -9.47
N GLY A 32 0.28 -10.54 -8.87
CA GLY A 32 1.69 -10.32 -9.17
C GLY A 32 2.57 -11.47 -8.74
N VAL A 33 2.24 -12.13 -7.62
CA VAL A 33 2.96 -13.32 -7.19
C VAL A 33 2.78 -14.44 -8.20
N SER A 34 1.56 -14.66 -8.67
CA SER A 34 1.26 -15.68 -9.67
C SER A 34 2.02 -15.44 -10.96
N ASN A 35 2.26 -14.19 -11.30
CA ASN A 35 2.99 -13.85 -12.52
C ASN A 35 4.50 -13.73 -12.30
N GLY A 36 4.97 -14.08 -11.12
CA GLY A 36 6.41 -13.99 -10.81
C GLY A 36 6.92 -12.58 -10.59
N LYS A 37 6.03 -11.61 -10.45
CA LYS A 37 6.41 -10.21 -10.29
C LYS A 37 6.85 -9.89 -8.86
N TRP A 38 6.15 -10.41 -7.89
CA TRP A 38 6.43 -10.13 -6.48
C TRP A 38 6.76 -11.40 -5.72
N LYS A 39 7.60 -11.27 -4.71
CA LYS A 39 7.93 -12.39 -3.83
C LYS A 39 7.65 -12.10 -2.37
N ASP A 40 7.49 -10.83 -2.03
CA ASP A 40 7.26 -10.47 -0.63
C ASP A 40 6.60 -9.11 -0.53
N TYR A 41 6.05 -8.82 0.63
CA TYR A 41 5.50 -7.50 0.90
C TYR A 41 5.75 -7.13 2.36
N ALA A 42 5.62 -5.86 2.66
CA ALA A 42 5.69 -5.38 4.04
C ALA A 42 4.61 -4.35 4.26
N LEU A 43 4.04 -4.35 5.46
CA LEU A 43 3.07 -3.37 5.88
C LEU A 43 3.66 -2.53 7.00
N ASN A 44 3.42 -1.23 6.96
CA ASN A 44 3.87 -0.35 8.01
C ASN A 44 2.80 0.71 8.23
N PHE A 45 2.52 1.01 9.49
CA PHE A 45 1.52 2.00 9.86
C PHE A 45 2.09 2.98 10.86
N ASN A 46 1.84 4.27 10.64
CA ASN A 46 2.19 5.28 11.64
C ASN A 46 1.05 6.31 11.70
N LYS A 47 1.25 7.38 12.41
CA LYS A 47 0.23 8.40 12.61
C LYS A 47 -0.29 8.98 11.30
N ASN A 48 0.55 9.14 10.34
CA ASN A 48 0.24 9.89 9.14
C ASN A 48 0.11 9.03 7.90
N GLU A 49 0.60 7.82 7.94
CA GLU A 49 0.72 6.99 6.73
C GLU A 49 0.45 5.53 6.98
N ALA A 50 -0.12 4.87 5.99
CA ALA A 50 -0.18 3.43 5.91
C ALA A 50 0.58 3.06 4.64
N ILE A 51 1.52 2.14 4.73
CA ILE A 51 2.43 1.85 3.64
C ILE A 51 2.42 0.36 3.32
N PHE A 52 2.25 0.03 2.05
CA PHE A 52 2.34 -1.34 1.56
C PHE A 52 3.48 -1.36 0.54
N SER A 53 4.50 -2.14 0.83
CA SER A 53 5.68 -2.25 -0.03
C SER A 53 5.69 -3.58 -0.73
N PHE A 54 5.92 -3.56 -2.03
CA PHE A 54 5.96 -4.76 -2.87
C PHE A 54 7.41 -5.04 -3.23
N TYR A 55 7.86 -6.27 -2.98
CA TYR A 55 9.25 -6.65 -3.22
C TYR A 55 9.36 -7.70 -4.32
N LYS A 56 10.24 -7.47 -5.25
CA LYS A 56 10.58 -8.46 -6.27
C LYS A 56 11.57 -9.47 -5.70
N HIS A 57 12.42 -9.02 -4.80
CA HIS A 57 13.39 -9.87 -4.13
C HIS A 57 13.34 -9.57 -2.63
N THR A 58 13.43 -10.61 -1.82
CA THR A 58 13.24 -10.49 -0.38
C THR A 58 14.21 -9.53 0.30
N LEU A 59 15.43 -9.48 -0.15
CA LEU A 59 16.44 -8.63 0.50
C LEU A 59 16.72 -7.34 -0.25
N ALA A 60 15.95 -7.03 -1.23
CA ALA A 60 16.18 -5.82 -2.01
C ALA A 60 15.33 -4.66 -1.50
N SER A 61 15.52 -3.50 -2.07
CA SER A 61 14.64 -2.37 -1.83
C SER A 61 13.28 -2.67 -2.46
N PRO A 62 12.19 -2.12 -1.93
CA PRO A 62 10.88 -2.35 -2.54
C PRO A 62 10.83 -1.78 -3.94
N GLU A 63 10.23 -2.51 -4.85
CA GLU A 63 10.09 -2.05 -6.22
C GLU A 63 8.88 -1.15 -6.38
N CYS A 64 7.86 -1.35 -5.59
CA CYS A 64 6.64 -0.57 -5.67
C CYS A 64 6.19 -0.25 -4.25
N ILE A 65 5.80 0.98 -4.01
CA ILE A 65 5.33 1.40 -2.69
C ILE A 65 3.98 2.11 -2.86
N LEU A 66 2.97 1.58 -2.18
CA LEU A 66 1.65 2.19 -2.13
C LEU A 66 1.49 2.82 -0.76
N LYS A 67 1.22 4.10 -0.73
CA LYS A 67 1.11 4.84 0.51
C LYS A 67 -0.25 5.51 0.61
N LYS A 68 -0.89 5.36 1.76
CA LYS A 68 -2.10 6.10 2.08
C LYS A 68 -1.70 7.16 3.08
N PHE A 69 -2.12 8.38 2.89
CA PHE A 69 -1.77 9.43 3.84
C PHE A 69 -2.92 10.42 3.99
N LYS A 70 -2.90 11.10 5.13
CA LYS A 70 -3.94 12.05 5.46
C LYS A 70 -3.35 13.45 5.40
N GLU A 71 -4.01 14.32 4.67
CA GLU A 71 -3.58 15.69 4.56
C GLU A 71 -4.23 16.48 5.67
N LYS A 72 -3.42 17.03 6.55
CA LYS A 72 -3.92 17.69 7.76
C LYS A 72 -4.83 18.88 7.49
N LYS A 73 -4.49 19.69 6.53
CA LYS A 73 -5.26 20.90 6.23
C LYS A 73 -6.61 20.59 5.61
N LYS A 74 -6.67 19.61 4.76
CA LYS A 74 -7.91 19.30 4.04
C LYS A 74 -8.71 18.18 4.66
N LYS A 75 -8.18 17.54 5.66
CA LYS A 75 -8.81 16.40 6.32
C LYS A 75 -9.25 15.34 5.31
N ARG A 76 -8.48 15.21 4.25
CA ARG A 76 -8.77 14.24 3.20
C ARG A 76 -7.70 13.18 3.16
N THR A 77 -8.08 12.01 2.68
CA THR A 77 -7.17 10.90 2.52
C THR A 77 -6.75 10.82 1.06
N PHE A 78 -5.46 10.68 0.84
CA PHE A 78 -4.90 10.55 -0.49
C PHE A 78 -4.04 9.31 -0.56
N TYR A 79 -3.73 8.88 -1.76
CA TYR A 79 -2.90 7.71 -1.99
C TYR A 79 -1.76 8.11 -2.92
N GLN A 80 -0.63 7.46 -2.75
CA GLN A 80 0.54 7.75 -3.56
C GLN A 80 1.17 6.45 -4.01
N LEU A 81 1.62 6.39 -5.23
CA LEU A 81 2.27 5.22 -5.78
C LEU A 81 3.66 5.60 -6.26
N SER A 82 4.64 4.82 -5.85
CA SER A 82 6.01 4.98 -6.30
C SER A 82 6.46 3.67 -6.93
N ILE A 83 6.95 3.70 -8.15
CA ILE A 83 7.43 2.52 -8.85
C ILE A 83 8.90 2.74 -9.17
N ASN A 84 9.74 1.81 -8.74
CA ASN A 84 11.19 1.88 -8.96
C ASN A 84 11.81 3.19 -8.46
N ASN A 85 11.26 3.74 -7.41
CA ASN A 85 11.72 5.00 -6.83
C ASN A 85 11.67 6.18 -7.80
N LYS A 86 10.93 6.07 -8.88
CA LYS A 86 10.99 7.10 -9.90
C LYS A 86 9.87 8.09 -9.92
N LYS A 87 8.69 7.74 -9.63
CA LYS A 87 7.62 8.67 -9.80
C LYS A 87 6.60 8.52 -8.72
N ASN A 88 6.31 9.60 -8.04
CA ASN A 88 5.26 9.60 -7.05
C ASN A 88 4.02 10.20 -7.67
N SER A 89 3.06 9.38 -7.98
CA SER A 89 1.78 9.85 -8.50
C SER A 89 0.79 9.88 -7.36
N LYS A 90 0.07 10.98 -7.23
CA LYS A 90 -0.90 11.18 -6.17
C LYS A 90 -2.31 10.89 -6.69
N TYR A 91 -3.08 10.16 -5.91
CA TYR A 91 -4.43 9.77 -6.30
C TYR A 91 -5.41 10.02 -5.15
N GLU A 92 -6.65 10.27 -5.49
CA GLU A 92 -7.70 10.43 -4.48
C GLU A 92 -8.45 9.12 -4.23
N ASP A 93 -8.26 8.13 -5.09
CA ASP A 93 -9.00 6.87 -5.03
C ASP A 93 -8.03 5.70 -5.16
N ILE A 94 -8.15 4.73 -4.28
CA ILE A 94 -7.28 3.57 -4.30
C ILE A 94 -7.46 2.73 -5.57
N ASP A 95 -8.64 2.73 -6.15
CA ASP A 95 -8.89 1.95 -7.36
C ASP A 95 -8.02 2.43 -8.53
N GLN A 96 -7.74 3.71 -8.59
CA GLN A 96 -6.86 4.26 -9.61
C GLN A 96 -5.45 3.72 -9.47
N ILE A 97 -4.98 3.59 -8.23
CA ILE A 97 -3.67 3.02 -7.95
C ILE A 97 -3.62 1.55 -8.32
N ILE A 98 -4.66 0.81 -7.98
CA ILE A 98 -4.72 -0.62 -8.29
C ILE A 98 -4.62 -0.83 -9.81
N VAL A 99 -5.32 -0.01 -10.58
CA VAL A 99 -5.24 -0.08 -12.04
C VAL A 99 -3.81 0.18 -12.52
N SER A 100 -3.14 1.17 -11.94
CA SER A 100 -1.77 1.49 -12.32
C SER A 100 -0.80 0.36 -12.01
N ILE A 101 -0.97 -0.29 -10.87
CA ILE A 101 -0.13 -1.42 -10.49
C ILE A 101 -0.37 -2.59 -11.44
N LYS A 102 -1.63 -2.86 -11.78
CA LYS A 102 -1.97 -3.95 -12.69
C LYS A 102 -1.39 -3.72 -14.09
N ARG A 103 -1.42 -2.49 -14.57
CA ARG A 103 -0.82 -2.14 -15.85
C ARG A 103 0.69 -2.39 -15.85
N SER A 104 1.34 -2.03 -14.76
CA SER A 104 2.77 -2.26 -14.60
C SER A 104 3.08 -3.75 -14.65
N GLN A 105 2.26 -4.57 -14.02
CA GLN A 105 2.43 -6.02 -14.03
C GLN A 105 2.24 -6.60 -15.43
N LEU A 106 1.25 -6.13 -16.15
CA LEU A 106 0.97 -6.61 -17.50
C LEU A 106 2.05 -6.19 -18.50
N SER A 107 2.53 -4.97 -18.40
CA SER A 107 3.59 -4.48 -19.27
C SER A 107 4.81 -5.35 -19.21
N ILE A 108 5.14 -5.83 -18.04
CA ILE A 108 6.28 -6.69 -17.86
C ILE A 108 6.03 -8.06 -18.43
N ALA A 109 4.82 -8.55 -18.33
CA ALA A 109 4.45 -9.86 -18.84
C ALA A 109 4.51 -9.90 -20.37
N GLU A 110 4.41 -8.78 -21.01
CA GLU A 110 4.45 -8.75 -22.47
C GLU A 110 5.86 -8.79 -23.03
N ILE A 111 6.83 -8.63 -22.23
CA ILE A 111 8.20 -8.68 -22.67
C ILE A 111 8.76 -10.08 -22.51
#